data_ddf5b8f9900233da8bca6601a68a35fe
#
_entry.id   ddf5b8f9900233da8bca6601a68a35fe
#
_cell.length_a   1.000
_cell.length_b   1.000
_cell.length_c   1.000
_cell.angle_alpha   90.00
_cell.angle_beta   90.00
_cell.angle_gamma   90.00
#
_symmetry.space_group_name_H-M   'P 1'
#
loop_
_entity.id
_entity.type
_entity.pdbx_description
1 polymer ?
#
loop_
_entity_poly.entity_id
_entity_poly.type
_entity_poly.pdbx_seq_one_letter_code
_entity_poly.pdbx_strand_id
1 'polypeptide(L)'
;MRTFLVIIFISLTSLAETAPLRITITEGVIEPLPYAAPEFIGETGASNELAIKITELVKSNLSGTGLFREVPKSSYISGIDNFSSPVQYSDWKAINVQALLTGSVLVTGEKLSVKFRLFDVFSNNELGKGLQFNSTKQGWRRIAHK
;
A
#
# COMPACT_ATOMS: atom_id res chain seq x y z
N MET A 1 62.31 4.96 -19.98
CA MET A 1 61.19 4.02 -20.03
C MET A 1 60.28 4.32 -18.83
N ARG A 2 59.14 4.97 -19.03
CA ARG A 2 58.17 5.30 -17.99
C ARG A 2 56.95 4.37 -18.19
N THR A 3 56.82 3.40 -17.31
CA THR A 3 55.72 2.44 -17.33
C THR A 3 54.44 3.11 -16.77
N PHE A 4 53.43 3.33 -17.60
CA PHE A 4 52.14 3.87 -17.22
C PHE A 4 51.28 2.69 -16.72
N LEU A 5 51.03 2.65 -15.41
CA LEU A 5 50.16 1.65 -14.78
C LEU A 5 48.70 2.19 -14.85
N VAL A 6 47.93 1.65 -15.78
CA VAL A 6 46.49 1.97 -15.88
C VAL A 6 45.74 1.08 -14.89
N ILE A 7 45.26 1.67 -13.81
CA ILE A 7 44.37 1.02 -12.84
C ILE A 7 42.97 1.13 -13.40
N ILE A 8 42.44 0.02 -13.89
CA ILE A 8 41.03 -0.09 -14.29
C ILE A 8 40.22 -0.29 -13.01
N PHE A 9 39.48 0.76 -12.62
CA PHE A 9 38.49 0.72 -11.55
C PHE A 9 37.23 0.06 -12.07
N ILE A 10 37.05 -1.23 -11.82
CA ILE A 10 35.79 -1.91 -12.11
C ILE A 10 34.82 -1.57 -11.00
N SER A 11 33.93 -0.60 -11.25
CA SER A 11 32.80 -0.31 -10.37
C SER A 11 31.77 -1.45 -10.46
N LEU A 12 31.73 -2.32 -9.45
CA LEU A 12 30.64 -3.26 -9.27
C LEU A 12 29.39 -2.47 -8.90
N THR A 13 28.53 -2.24 -9.88
CA THR A 13 27.16 -1.78 -9.61
C THR A 13 26.37 -2.96 -9.09
N SER A 14 26.16 -3.02 -7.77
CA SER A 14 25.21 -3.94 -7.16
C SER A 14 23.81 -3.55 -7.63
N LEU A 15 23.23 -4.35 -8.53
CA LEU A 15 21.79 -4.28 -8.83
C LEU A 15 21.08 -4.77 -7.56
N ALA A 16 20.49 -3.85 -6.82
CA ALA A 16 19.60 -4.19 -5.73
C ALA A 16 18.35 -4.82 -6.34
N GLU A 17 18.26 -6.14 -6.29
CA GLU A 17 17.09 -6.89 -6.71
C GLU A 17 15.99 -6.65 -5.67
N THR A 18 14.97 -5.86 -6.03
CA THR A 18 13.81 -5.63 -5.17
C THR A 18 12.95 -6.89 -5.20
N ALA A 19 12.97 -7.66 -4.12
CA ALA A 19 12.13 -8.84 -3.98
C ALA A 19 10.65 -8.42 -3.95
N PRO A 20 9.79 -8.98 -4.82
CA PRO A 20 8.37 -8.66 -4.82
C PRO A 20 7.69 -9.16 -3.54
N LEU A 21 6.54 -8.58 -3.19
CA LEU A 21 5.66 -9.09 -2.14
C LEU A 21 5.33 -10.56 -2.42
N ARG A 22 5.59 -11.43 -1.44
CA ARG A 22 5.36 -12.87 -1.55
C ARG A 22 4.54 -13.39 -0.40
N ILE A 23 3.57 -14.22 -0.71
CA ILE A 23 2.88 -15.07 0.27
C ILE A 23 3.62 -16.39 0.31
N THR A 24 4.16 -16.75 1.46
CA THR A 24 4.92 -17.97 1.64
C THR A 24 3.99 -19.10 2.09
N ILE A 25 4.07 -20.25 1.39
CA ILE A 25 3.38 -21.47 1.76
C ILE A 25 4.44 -22.51 2.13
N THR A 26 4.52 -22.86 3.40
CA THR A 26 5.45 -23.86 3.91
C THR A 26 4.65 -25.03 4.51
N GLU A 27 4.92 -26.24 4.03
CA GLU A 27 4.27 -27.49 4.50
C GLU A 27 2.73 -27.44 4.48
N GLY A 28 2.14 -26.74 3.50
CA GLY A 28 0.70 -26.58 3.38
C GLY A 28 0.07 -25.54 4.32
N VAL A 29 0.88 -24.83 5.11
CA VAL A 29 0.45 -23.70 5.95
C VAL A 29 0.72 -22.40 5.21
N ILE A 30 -0.32 -21.59 5.05
CA ILE A 30 -0.19 -20.22 4.52
C ILE A 30 0.16 -19.31 5.68
N GLU A 31 1.31 -18.62 5.59
CA GLU A 31 1.61 -17.51 6.48
C GLU A 31 0.99 -16.23 5.91
N PRO A 32 -0.06 -15.67 6.56
CA PRO A 32 -0.73 -14.49 6.03
C PRO A 32 0.20 -13.28 6.01
N LEU A 33 0.23 -12.57 4.88
CA LEU A 33 1.04 -11.38 4.67
C LEU A 33 0.52 -10.23 5.56
N PRO A 34 1.37 -9.67 6.46
CA PRO A 34 0.95 -8.57 7.32
C PRO A 34 0.80 -7.29 6.51
N TYR A 35 -0.39 -6.69 6.57
CA TYR A 35 -0.68 -5.44 5.88
C TYR A 35 -1.26 -4.39 6.81
N ALA A 36 -1.16 -3.13 6.40
CA ALA A 36 -1.86 -2.01 6.99
C ALA A 36 -2.74 -1.30 5.95
N ALA A 37 -3.91 -0.89 6.38
CA ALA A 37 -4.81 -0.06 5.61
C ALA A 37 -5.36 1.05 6.52
N PRO A 38 -4.65 2.18 6.65
CA PRO A 38 -5.18 3.36 7.33
C PRO A 38 -6.51 3.80 6.72
N GLU A 39 -7.35 4.48 7.48
CA GLU A 39 -8.57 5.04 6.93
C GLU A 39 -8.30 5.86 5.67
N PHE A 40 -9.06 5.61 4.62
CA PHE A 40 -8.95 6.36 3.38
C PHE A 40 -9.33 7.81 3.62
N ILE A 41 -8.68 8.69 2.92
CA ILE A 41 -8.85 10.12 3.10
C ILE A 41 -10.08 10.58 2.35
N GLY A 42 -11.06 11.13 3.06
CA GLY A 42 -12.15 11.87 2.44
C GLY A 42 -11.64 13.24 1.98
N GLU A 43 -11.61 13.47 0.66
CA GLU A 43 -11.12 14.74 0.10
C GLU A 43 -12.07 15.93 0.41
N THR A 44 -13.30 15.65 0.84
CA THR A 44 -14.29 16.63 1.30
C THR A 44 -15.04 16.09 2.51
N GLY A 45 -15.69 16.95 3.29
CA GLY A 45 -16.52 16.51 4.42
C GLY A 45 -17.61 15.50 4.02
N ALA A 46 -18.18 15.65 2.83
CA ALA A 46 -19.18 14.72 2.29
C ALA A 46 -18.60 13.35 1.92
N SER A 47 -17.28 13.24 1.80
CA SER A 47 -16.58 12.02 1.43
C SER A 47 -16.18 11.16 2.63
N ASN A 48 -16.09 11.75 3.84
CA ASN A 48 -15.53 11.09 5.02
C ASN A 48 -16.27 9.80 5.40
N GLU A 49 -17.58 9.82 5.42
CA GLU A 49 -18.38 8.65 5.76
C GLU A 49 -18.15 7.48 4.78
N LEU A 50 -18.11 7.79 3.48
CA LEU A 50 -17.83 6.77 2.46
C LEU A 50 -16.40 6.30 2.50
N ALA A 51 -15.44 7.16 2.84
CA ALA A 51 -14.03 6.78 3.01
C ALA A 51 -13.90 5.71 4.10
N ILE A 52 -14.52 5.91 5.25
CA ILE A 52 -14.55 4.93 6.35
C ILE A 52 -15.20 3.62 5.88
N LYS A 53 -16.40 3.69 5.29
CA LYS A 53 -17.12 2.49 4.84
C LYS A 53 -16.36 1.68 3.79
N ILE A 54 -15.72 2.36 2.85
CA ILE A 54 -14.90 1.70 1.81
C ILE A 54 -13.67 1.05 2.46
N THR A 55 -12.97 1.73 3.35
CA THR A 55 -11.82 1.18 4.07
C THR A 55 -12.19 -0.10 4.81
N GLU A 56 -13.27 -0.06 5.61
CA GLU A 56 -13.70 -1.21 6.39
C GLU A 56 -14.11 -2.40 5.51
N LEU A 57 -14.78 -2.15 4.39
CA LEU A 57 -15.16 -3.23 3.47
C LEU A 57 -13.94 -3.84 2.76
N VAL A 58 -12.96 -3.02 2.37
CA VAL A 58 -11.69 -3.52 1.79
C VAL A 58 -10.94 -4.38 2.81
N LYS A 59 -10.81 -3.93 4.05
CA LYS A 59 -10.20 -4.73 5.14
C LYS A 59 -10.91 -6.06 5.34
N SER A 60 -12.24 -6.04 5.41
CA SER A 60 -13.06 -7.25 5.55
C SER A 60 -12.82 -8.23 4.40
N ASN A 61 -12.75 -7.73 3.16
CA ASN A 61 -12.49 -8.55 1.99
C ASN A 61 -11.08 -9.18 2.05
N LEU A 62 -10.06 -8.39 2.37
CA LEU A 62 -8.67 -8.90 2.48
C LEU A 62 -8.55 -9.96 3.57
N SER A 63 -9.08 -9.69 4.75
CA SER A 63 -9.08 -10.64 5.88
C SER A 63 -9.84 -11.91 5.55
N GLY A 64 -10.96 -11.81 4.82
CA GLY A 64 -11.76 -12.96 4.40
C GLY A 64 -11.06 -13.91 3.44
N THR A 65 -9.97 -13.50 2.79
CA THR A 65 -9.18 -14.39 1.91
C THR A 65 -8.32 -15.40 2.68
N GLY A 66 -8.00 -15.12 3.95
CA GLY A 66 -7.01 -15.87 4.74
C GLY A 66 -5.54 -15.65 4.30
N LEU A 67 -5.30 -14.85 3.26
CA LEU A 67 -3.96 -14.57 2.72
C LEU A 67 -3.30 -13.36 3.37
N PHE A 68 -4.09 -12.52 4.03
CA PHE A 68 -3.66 -11.26 4.60
C PHE A 68 -4.02 -11.17 6.08
N ARG A 69 -3.11 -10.59 6.87
CA ARG A 69 -3.32 -10.31 8.29
C ARG A 69 -3.18 -8.81 8.55
N GLU A 70 -4.27 -8.19 8.97
CA GLU A 70 -4.25 -6.78 9.30
C GLU A 70 -3.40 -6.50 10.54
N VAL A 71 -2.50 -5.52 10.44
CA VAL A 71 -1.82 -4.94 11.59
C VAL A 71 -2.77 -3.90 12.20
N PRO A 72 -3.09 -3.99 13.51
CA PRO A 72 -4.10 -3.13 14.11
C PRO A 72 -3.69 -1.66 14.11
N LYS A 73 -4.64 -0.76 13.93
CA LYS A 73 -4.45 0.70 13.92
C LYS A 73 -3.74 1.19 15.21
N SER A 74 -3.97 0.56 16.35
CA SER A 74 -3.31 0.89 17.62
C SER A 74 -1.79 0.71 17.60
N SER A 75 -1.27 -0.05 16.64
CA SER A 75 0.18 -0.27 16.48
C SER A 75 0.83 0.77 15.56
N TYR A 76 0.07 1.60 14.86
CA TYR A 76 0.62 2.54 13.89
C TYR A 76 1.46 3.62 14.58
N ILE A 77 2.68 3.83 14.07
CA ILE A 77 3.61 4.86 14.53
C ILE A 77 3.33 6.18 13.83
N SER A 78 3.09 6.12 12.52
CA SER A 78 2.71 7.28 11.69
C SER A 78 1.35 7.06 11.04
N GLY A 79 0.74 8.15 10.57
CA GLY A 79 -0.50 8.14 9.80
C GLY A 79 -0.25 8.46 8.34
N ILE A 80 -1.35 8.49 7.58
CA ILE A 80 -1.39 9.01 6.21
C ILE A 80 -2.37 10.18 6.22
N ASP A 81 -1.86 11.39 6.25
CA ASP A 81 -2.68 12.61 6.36
C ASP A 81 -3.15 13.11 4.99
N ASN A 82 -2.43 12.74 3.94
CA ASN A 82 -2.72 13.15 2.56
C ASN A 82 -2.39 12.00 1.61
N PHE A 83 -3.27 11.78 0.62
CA PHE A 83 -3.12 10.71 -0.37
C PHE A 83 -1.81 10.80 -1.17
N SER A 84 -1.30 12.00 -1.42
CA SER A 84 -0.08 12.25 -2.19
C SER A 84 1.19 12.34 -1.32
N SER A 85 1.05 12.28 0.01
CA SER A 85 2.20 12.37 0.91
C SER A 85 3.16 11.20 0.71
N PRO A 86 4.48 11.43 0.86
CA PRO A 86 5.46 10.36 0.90
C PRO A 86 5.20 9.41 2.07
N VAL A 87 5.43 8.12 1.84
CA VAL A 87 5.29 7.09 2.88
C VAL A 87 6.55 7.07 3.75
N GLN A 88 6.36 7.08 5.07
CA GLN A 88 7.44 6.90 6.04
C GLN A 88 7.68 5.39 6.26
N TYR A 89 8.36 4.75 5.31
CA TYR A 89 8.56 3.30 5.28
C TYR A 89 9.19 2.74 6.57
N SER A 90 10.09 3.49 7.23
CA SER A 90 10.72 3.08 8.48
C SER A 90 9.72 2.75 9.57
N ASP A 91 8.66 3.54 9.71
CA ASP A 91 7.65 3.40 10.74
C ASP A 91 6.78 2.16 10.51
N TRP A 92 6.45 1.89 9.25
CA TRP A 92 5.71 0.70 8.85
C TRP A 92 6.53 -0.58 8.97
N LYS A 93 7.83 -0.53 8.65
CA LYS A 93 8.77 -1.63 8.88
C LYS A 93 8.90 -1.99 10.36
N ALA A 94 8.98 -0.96 11.22
CA ALA A 94 9.14 -1.15 12.67
C ALA A 94 7.99 -1.96 13.31
N ILE A 95 6.80 -1.93 12.71
CA ILE A 95 5.63 -2.70 13.13
C ILE A 95 5.35 -3.93 12.24
N ASN A 96 6.35 -4.35 11.45
CA ASN A 96 6.30 -5.52 10.57
C ASN A 96 5.18 -5.50 9.52
N VAL A 97 4.80 -4.33 9.01
CA VAL A 97 3.92 -4.19 7.86
C VAL A 97 4.72 -4.48 6.59
N GLN A 98 4.25 -5.39 5.75
CA GLN A 98 4.86 -5.69 4.45
C GLN A 98 4.14 -4.97 3.31
N ALA A 99 2.81 -4.90 3.36
CA ALA A 99 2.01 -4.17 2.39
C ALA A 99 1.27 -3.01 3.07
N LEU A 100 1.35 -1.82 2.48
CA LEU A 100 0.57 -0.66 2.91
C LEU A 100 -0.39 -0.27 1.80
N LEU A 101 -1.68 -0.29 2.10
CA LEU A 101 -2.73 0.17 1.20
C LEU A 101 -3.23 1.54 1.67
N THR A 102 -3.18 2.53 0.80
CA THR A 102 -3.74 3.86 1.05
C THR A 102 -4.81 4.19 0.03
N GLY A 103 -5.71 5.08 0.38
CA GLY A 103 -6.76 5.50 -0.55
C GLY A 103 -7.26 6.91 -0.29
N SER A 104 -7.92 7.49 -1.28
CA SER A 104 -8.69 8.71 -1.14
C SER A 104 -10.06 8.57 -1.79
N VAL A 105 -11.02 9.27 -1.25
CA VAL A 105 -12.43 9.24 -1.68
C VAL A 105 -12.90 10.65 -1.93
N LEU A 106 -13.40 10.89 -3.13
CA LEU A 106 -13.99 12.16 -3.53
C LEU A 106 -15.47 11.94 -3.93
N VAL A 107 -16.35 12.65 -3.26
CA VAL A 107 -17.77 12.73 -3.60
C VAL A 107 -18.08 14.10 -4.17
N THR A 108 -18.67 14.15 -5.37
CA THR A 108 -19.13 15.38 -6.02
C THR A 108 -20.56 15.15 -6.53
N GLY A 109 -21.54 15.69 -5.83
CA GLY A 109 -22.96 15.38 -6.10
C GLY A 109 -23.21 13.89 -5.92
N GLU A 110 -23.69 13.21 -6.96
CA GLU A 110 -23.93 11.76 -6.97
C GLU A 110 -22.72 10.95 -7.48
N LYS A 111 -21.65 11.61 -7.89
CA LYS A 111 -20.45 10.96 -8.41
C LYS A 111 -19.50 10.60 -7.27
N LEU A 112 -18.91 9.42 -7.37
CA LEU A 112 -17.90 8.88 -6.46
C LEU A 112 -16.64 8.55 -7.24
N SER A 113 -15.52 9.06 -6.79
CA SER A 113 -14.18 8.68 -7.25
C SER A 113 -13.37 8.14 -6.08
N VAL A 114 -12.75 6.98 -6.26
CA VAL A 114 -11.88 6.37 -5.24
C VAL A 114 -10.54 6.07 -5.88
N LYS A 115 -9.48 6.51 -5.23
CA LYS A 115 -8.09 6.25 -5.65
C LYS A 115 -7.45 5.33 -4.63
N PHE A 116 -6.59 4.44 -5.11
CA PHE A 116 -5.83 3.49 -4.30
C PHE A 116 -4.35 3.54 -4.67
N ARG A 117 -3.50 3.39 -3.67
CA ARG A 117 -2.06 3.16 -3.84
C ARG A 117 -1.65 2.00 -2.95
N LEU A 118 -0.84 1.10 -3.50
CA LEU A 118 -0.28 -0.03 -2.78
C LEU A 118 1.23 0.10 -2.73
N PHE A 119 1.80 -0.14 -1.56
CA PHE A 119 3.24 -0.05 -1.34
C PHE A 119 3.79 -1.36 -0.81
N ASP A 120 4.91 -1.78 -1.37
CA ASP A 120 5.79 -2.76 -0.75
C ASP A 120 6.70 -2.02 0.24
N VAL A 121 6.43 -2.23 1.52
CA VAL A 121 7.09 -1.50 2.59
C VAL A 121 8.57 -1.88 2.70
N PHE A 122 8.92 -3.15 2.50
CA PHE A 122 10.29 -3.61 2.65
C PHE A 122 11.20 -3.17 1.50
N SER A 123 10.68 -3.14 0.29
CA SER A 123 11.42 -2.63 -0.87
C SER A 123 11.37 -1.11 -1.02
N ASN A 124 10.60 -0.39 -0.19
CA ASN A 124 10.37 1.06 -0.27
C ASN A 124 9.78 1.51 -1.63
N ASN A 125 8.93 0.70 -2.22
CA ASN A 125 8.38 0.97 -3.54
C ASN A 125 6.86 1.02 -3.54
N GLU A 126 6.30 1.91 -4.37
CA GLU A 126 4.91 1.85 -4.77
C GLU A 126 4.74 0.77 -5.85
N LEU A 127 3.75 -0.10 -5.68
CA LEU A 127 3.43 -1.15 -6.64
C LEU A 127 2.47 -0.59 -7.71
N GLY A 128 2.97 -0.47 -8.91
CA GLY A 128 2.22 0.10 -10.03
C GLY A 128 2.14 1.63 -9.98
N LYS A 129 1.10 2.19 -10.60
CA LYS A 129 0.87 3.65 -10.70
C LYS A 129 -0.36 4.11 -9.90
N GLY A 130 -0.81 3.29 -8.96
CA GLY A 130 -2.10 3.48 -8.31
C GLY A 130 -3.28 3.12 -9.24
N LEU A 131 -4.46 3.08 -8.66
CA LEU A 131 -5.71 2.78 -9.35
C LEU A 131 -6.74 3.86 -9.02
N GLN A 132 -7.60 4.17 -9.98
CA GLN A 132 -8.75 5.05 -9.76
C GLN A 132 -10.00 4.37 -10.30
N PHE A 133 -11.05 4.34 -9.48
CA PHE A 133 -12.38 3.86 -9.85
C PHE A 133 -13.41 4.97 -9.71
N ASN A 134 -14.31 5.05 -10.68
CA ASN A 134 -15.42 5.99 -10.66
C ASN A 134 -16.74 5.23 -10.62
N SER A 135 -17.70 5.75 -9.85
CA SER A 135 -19.03 5.17 -9.68
C SER A 135 -20.02 6.25 -9.24
N THR A 136 -21.23 5.82 -8.86
CA THR A 136 -22.17 6.63 -8.09
C THR A 136 -21.99 6.35 -6.58
N LYS A 137 -22.49 7.24 -5.73
CA LYS A 137 -22.51 7.01 -4.28
C LYS A 137 -23.11 5.65 -3.92
N GLN A 138 -24.21 5.26 -4.55
CA GLN A 138 -24.89 3.98 -4.30
C GLN A 138 -24.05 2.78 -4.73
N GLY A 139 -23.15 2.98 -5.71
CA GLY A 139 -22.28 1.95 -6.25
C GLY A 139 -20.97 1.72 -5.47
N TRP A 140 -20.78 2.34 -4.32
CA TRP A 140 -19.52 2.31 -3.56
C TRP A 140 -19.04 0.91 -3.19
N ARG A 141 -19.98 -0.01 -2.88
CA ARG A 141 -19.62 -1.40 -2.55
C ARG A 141 -18.90 -2.11 -3.69
N ARG A 142 -19.31 -1.87 -4.93
CA ARG A 142 -18.64 -2.47 -6.11
C ARG A 142 -17.19 -2.04 -6.26
N ILE A 143 -16.86 -0.81 -5.83
CA ILE A 143 -15.47 -0.34 -5.84
C ILE A 143 -14.65 -1.11 -4.80
N ALA A 144 -15.17 -1.30 -3.61
CA ALA A 144 -14.46 -1.99 -2.53
C ALA A 144 -14.26 -3.50 -2.78
N HIS A 145 -14.96 -4.09 -3.77
CA HIS A 145 -14.79 -5.48 -4.20
C HIS A 145 -13.89 -5.64 -5.45
N LYS A 146 -13.36 -4.57 -5.99
CA LYS A 146 -12.45 -4.57 -7.16
C LYS A 146 -11.02 -4.89 -6.77
#